data_5c0dfd9c3f68e5cf9188515dc8e1af26
#
_entry.id   5c0dfd9c3f68e5cf9188515dc8e1af26
#
_cell.length_a   1.000
_cell.length_b   1.000
_cell.length_c   1.000
_cell.angle_alpha   90.00
_cell.angle_beta   90.00
_cell.angle_gamma   90.00
#
_symmetry.space_group_name_H-M   'P 1'
#
loop_
_entity.id
_entity.type
_entity.pdbx_description
1 polymer ?
#
loop_
_entity_poly.entity_id
_entity_poly.type
_entity_poly.pdbx_seq_one_letter_code
_entity_poly.pdbx_strand_id
1 'polypeptide(L)'
;MKRSILYLLFIAGLMACNEQTVFKLEGRSDEPLRSKTVGLRYPTARGRQYFLSGVADSCGNFSLTGEIIPGKVVFLNFGYRHLPFYAEKQHYRVVKENDNYYVVSDRPESLQNRYVAYLRQVYSLDSAYHRLSQGYDTISDVQRKARLSEKLKKDFASRNDEIIQGIRQFAGTEIALNIVNELMYFCEVDFRFFSRAIEALGDSLPAGELKNKILKDFEIAQAKQLTGKAPSFRLPDTQGKIYSLEDFEGKYLLIDFWASWCAPCRVKNKELNKCYEELKDMGLQVVSVSLDDDREKWLKAVKEDRISWLQLADLAGFKKSKVREVYKVERVPTVYLIGPEGEVLITGPSLEEIRETVR
;
A
#
# COMPACT_ATOMS: atom_id res chain seq x y z
N MET A 1 27.25 16.22 79.23
CA MET A 1 26.49 15.05 78.91
C MET A 1 25.45 15.44 77.82
N LYS A 2 25.77 15.20 76.54
CA LYS A 2 24.84 15.46 75.40
C LYS A 2 24.46 14.11 74.88
N ARG A 3 23.15 13.79 74.97
CA ARG A 3 22.53 12.61 74.35
C ARG A 3 22.18 12.98 72.92
N SER A 4 22.85 12.37 71.97
CA SER A 4 22.47 12.41 70.57
C SER A 4 21.37 11.38 70.32
N ILE A 5 20.20 11.85 69.89
CA ILE A 5 19.07 11.04 69.42
C ILE A 5 19.31 10.77 67.96
N LEU A 6 19.52 9.52 67.57
CA LEU A 6 19.69 9.05 66.26
C LEU A 6 18.28 8.81 65.68
N TYR A 7 17.82 9.68 64.78
CA TYR A 7 16.60 9.44 63.98
C TYR A 7 16.91 8.44 62.87
N LEU A 8 16.43 7.21 63.02
CA LEU A 8 16.35 6.25 61.93
C LEU A 8 15.14 6.63 61.03
N LEU A 9 15.42 7.27 59.92
CA LEU A 9 14.47 7.42 58.83
C LEU A 9 14.32 6.07 58.13
N PHE A 10 13.20 5.38 58.40
CA PHE A 10 12.73 4.28 57.60
C PHE A 10 12.25 4.85 56.27
N ILE A 11 13.11 4.86 55.25
CA ILE A 11 12.70 5.02 53.87
C ILE A 11 12.04 3.70 53.48
N ALA A 12 10.72 3.63 53.65
CA ALA A 12 9.92 2.63 52.97
C ALA A 12 10.00 2.92 51.49
N GLY A 13 11.02 2.38 50.84
CA GLY A 13 11.06 2.31 49.37
C GLY A 13 9.85 1.55 48.91
N LEU A 14 8.88 2.27 48.37
CA LEU A 14 7.91 1.71 47.48
C LEU A 14 8.71 1.11 46.30
N MET A 15 9.12 -0.14 46.45
CA MET A 15 9.38 -1.00 45.33
C MET A 15 8.01 -1.16 44.65
N ALA A 16 7.71 -0.26 43.68
CA ALA A 16 6.81 -0.58 42.65
C ALA A 16 7.37 -1.86 42.01
N CYS A 17 6.79 -2.98 42.39
CA CYS A 17 6.98 -4.26 41.72
C CYS A 17 6.54 -4.01 40.28
N ASN A 18 7.51 -3.64 39.46
CA ASN A 18 7.33 -3.67 38.02
C ASN A 18 7.15 -5.16 37.71
N GLU A 19 5.92 -5.64 37.71
CA GLU A 19 5.59 -7.00 37.26
C GLU A 19 6.08 -7.11 35.82
N GLN A 20 7.34 -7.51 35.70
CA GLN A 20 7.94 -7.83 34.40
C GLN A 20 7.04 -8.87 33.77
N THR A 21 6.49 -8.52 32.61
CA THR A 21 5.54 -9.38 31.93
C THR A 21 6.34 -10.46 31.24
N VAL A 22 6.47 -11.58 31.94
CA VAL A 22 6.99 -12.81 31.33
C VAL A 22 5.92 -13.33 30.40
N PHE A 23 6.23 -13.38 29.10
CA PHE A 23 5.38 -14.04 28.11
C PHE A 23 5.99 -15.39 27.73
N LYS A 24 5.15 -16.29 27.24
CA LYS A 24 5.55 -17.55 26.66
C LYS A 24 4.92 -17.71 25.28
N LEU A 25 5.74 -18.06 24.29
CA LEU A 25 5.28 -18.35 22.93
C LEU A 25 5.84 -19.69 22.51
N GLU A 26 4.96 -20.59 22.14
CA GLU A 26 5.26 -21.95 21.70
C GLU A 26 4.80 -22.16 20.28
N GLY A 27 5.53 -22.95 19.52
CA GLY A 27 5.15 -23.24 18.16
C GLY A 27 5.92 -24.40 17.54
N ARG A 28 5.45 -24.78 16.35
CA ARG A 28 6.10 -25.79 15.51
C ARG A 28 6.15 -25.30 14.08
N SER A 29 7.29 -25.51 13.43
CA SER A 29 7.44 -25.36 11.98
C SER A 29 7.37 -26.72 11.31
N ASP A 30 6.47 -26.88 10.35
CA ASP A 30 6.37 -28.11 9.53
C ASP A 30 7.33 -28.06 8.33
N GLU A 31 7.97 -26.92 8.09
CA GLU A 31 8.94 -26.74 7.01
C GLU A 31 10.37 -26.95 7.53
N PRO A 32 11.26 -27.57 6.73
CA PRO A 32 12.67 -27.65 7.09
C PRO A 32 13.23 -26.24 7.21
N LEU A 33 13.59 -25.86 8.45
CA LEU A 33 14.16 -24.56 8.72
C LEU A 33 15.59 -24.51 8.17
N ARG A 34 15.86 -23.67 7.16
CA ARG A 34 17.23 -23.37 6.71
C ARG A 34 18.10 -22.80 7.84
N SER A 35 17.48 -22.08 8.77
CA SER A 35 18.06 -21.65 10.04
C SER A 35 17.13 -22.12 11.16
N LYS A 36 17.64 -22.87 12.10
CA LYS A 36 16.87 -23.25 13.29
C LYS A 36 16.57 -22.08 14.23
N THR A 37 17.10 -20.88 13.94
CA THR A 37 16.87 -19.69 14.75
C THR A 37 15.43 -19.22 14.58
N VAL A 38 14.76 -19.04 15.71
CA VAL A 38 13.45 -18.40 15.85
C VAL A 38 13.65 -17.13 16.65
N GLY A 39 13.07 -16.02 16.22
CA GLY A 39 13.34 -14.75 16.90
C GLY A 39 12.18 -13.75 16.86
N LEU A 40 12.15 -12.87 17.85
CA LEU A 40 11.20 -11.77 17.95
C LEU A 40 11.88 -10.44 17.65
N ARG A 41 11.22 -9.62 16.83
CA ARG A 41 11.67 -8.24 16.53
C ARG A 41 10.51 -7.26 16.48
N TYR A 42 10.81 -5.99 16.70
CA TYR A 42 9.84 -4.91 16.47
C TYR A 42 9.79 -4.51 14.97
N PRO A 43 8.66 -3.92 14.50
CA PRO A 43 8.48 -3.55 13.07
C PRO A 43 9.56 -2.61 12.53
N THR A 44 10.08 -1.71 13.36
CA THR A 44 11.09 -0.71 12.98
C THR A 44 12.53 -1.23 13.01
N ALA A 45 12.76 -2.42 13.59
CA ALA A 45 14.10 -2.99 13.67
C ALA A 45 14.63 -3.35 12.27
N ARG A 46 15.83 -2.87 11.95
CA ARG A 46 16.50 -3.19 10.67
C ARG A 46 17.17 -4.56 10.73
N GLY A 47 17.06 -5.29 9.62
CA GLY A 47 17.73 -6.58 9.46
C GLY A 47 17.20 -7.69 10.39
N ARG A 48 18.11 -8.60 10.83
CA ARG A 48 17.79 -9.74 11.72
C ARG A 48 18.09 -9.43 13.18
N GLN A 49 17.87 -8.19 13.61
CA GLN A 49 18.09 -7.81 14.98
C GLN A 49 16.91 -8.25 15.85
N TYR A 50 17.07 -9.39 16.52
CA TYR A 50 16.07 -9.93 17.44
C TYR A 50 16.35 -9.41 18.87
N PHE A 51 15.31 -9.01 19.59
CA PHE A 51 15.42 -8.72 21.02
C PHE A 51 15.29 -9.97 21.85
N LEU A 52 14.69 -11.03 21.33
CA LEU A 52 14.62 -12.36 21.92
C LEU A 52 14.76 -13.41 20.81
N SER A 53 15.54 -14.46 21.07
CA SER A 53 15.71 -15.55 20.11
C SER A 53 15.91 -16.89 20.81
N GLY A 54 15.60 -17.97 20.10
CA GLY A 54 15.77 -19.34 20.49
C GLY A 54 16.09 -20.22 19.30
N VAL A 55 16.17 -21.52 19.53
CA VAL A 55 16.46 -22.52 18.50
C VAL A 55 15.35 -23.55 18.48
N ALA A 56 14.85 -23.88 17.29
CA ALA A 56 13.92 -24.98 17.11
C ALA A 56 14.65 -26.33 17.21
N ASP A 57 13.99 -27.32 17.77
CA ASP A 57 14.48 -28.70 17.82
C ASP A 57 14.49 -29.38 16.42
N SER A 58 14.88 -30.65 16.37
CA SER A 58 14.92 -31.44 15.14
C SER A 58 13.52 -31.67 14.53
N CYS A 59 12.47 -31.58 15.32
CA CYS A 59 11.07 -31.72 14.93
C CYS A 59 10.42 -30.38 14.56
N GLY A 60 11.18 -29.26 14.64
CA GLY A 60 10.70 -27.91 14.36
C GLY A 60 9.97 -27.24 15.53
N ASN A 61 9.91 -27.87 16.71
CA ASN A 61 9.27 -27.24 17.87
C ASN A 61 10.18 -26.18 18.48
N PHE A 62 9.59 -25.11 18.99
CA PHE A 62 10.29 -24.03 19.67
C PHE A 62 9.45 -23.45 20.82
N SER A 63 10.14 -22.88 21.80
CA SER A 63 9.55 -22.11 22.87
C SER A 63 10.41 -20.87 23.14
N LEU A 64 9.75 -19.72 23.20
CA LEU A 64 10.37 -18.45 23.57
C LEU A 64 9.74 -17.94 24.85
N THR A 65 10.57 -17.63 25.84
CA THR A 65 10.13 -17.06 27.12
C THR A 65 10.99 -15.86 27.42
N GLY A 66 10.39 -14.76 27.84
CA GLY A 66 11.13 -13.54 28.15
C GLY A 66 10.22 -12.35 28.40
N GLU A 67 10.79 -11.17 28.29
CA GLU A 67 10.09 -9.90 28.47
C GLU A 67 9.65 -9.35 27.12
N ILE A 68 8.46 -8.76 27.11
CA ILE A 68 7.87 -8.11 25.94
C ILE A 68 7.19 -6.82 26.39
N ILE A 69 7.23 -5.80 25.55
CA ILE A 69 6.53 -4.54 25.82
C ILE A 69 5.06 -4.71 25.45
N PRO A 70 4.12 -4.70 26.41
CA PRO A 70 2.70 -4.79 26.11
C PRO A 70 2.22 -3.62 25.26
N GLY A 71 1.22 -3.86 24.42
CA GLY A 71 0.67 -2.83 23.55
C GLY A 71 1.46 -2.60 22.26
N LYS A 72 2.49 -3.39 22.01
CA LYS A 72 3.33 -3.32 20.81
C LYS A 72 2.99 -4.45 19.83
N VAL A 73 3.15 -4.16 18.53
CA VAL A 73 3.20 -5.22 17.53
C VAL A 73 4.62 -5.77 17.46
N VAL A 74 4.71 -7.09 17.44
CA VAL A 74 5.96 -7.85 17.38
C VAL A 74 5.88 -8.83 16.24
N PHE A 75 7.00 -9.07 15.57
CA PHE A 75 7.12 -10.08 14.52
C PHE A 75 7.84 -11.31 15.06
N LEU A 76 7.17 -12.45 15.00
CA LEU A 76 7.80 -13.74 15.13
C LEU A 76 8.39 -14.13 13.76
N ASN A 77 9.68 -14.43 13.76
CA ASN A 77 10.41 -14.85 12.58
C ASN A 77 10.91 -16.28 12.75
N PHE A 78 10.58 -17.17 11.82
CA PHE A 78 11.15 -18.50 11.69
C PHE A 78 11.19 -18.93 10.22
N GLY A 79 12.32 -19.43 9.77
CA GLY A 79 12.55 -19.69 8.36
C GLY A 79 12.37 -18.42 7.52
N TYR A 80 11.41 -18.45 6.59
CA TYR A 80 11.02 -17.29 5.78
C TYR A 80 9.76 -16.59 6.27
N ARG A 81 9.19 -17.06 7.36
CA ARG A 81 7.91 -16.56 7.88
C ARG A 81 8.14 -15.35 8.78
N HIS A 82 7.25 -14.38 8.63
CA HIS A 82 7.20 -13.14 9.42
C HIS A 82 5.76 -12.97 9.90
N LEU A 83 5.48 -13.40 11.14
CA LEU A 83 4.14 -13.39 11.70
C LEU A 83 3.97 -12.21 12.63
N PRO A 84 3.11 -11.23 12.32
CA PRO A 84 2.80 -10.16 13.25
C PRO A 84 1.89 -10.66 14.37
N PHE A 85 2.16 -10.22 15.60
CA PHE A 85 1.23 -10.39 16.70
C PHE A 85 1.28 -9.19 17.65
N TYR A 86 0.16 -8.95 18.32
CA TYR A 86 0.03 -7.89 19.30
C TYR A 86 0.39 -8.41 20.68
N ALA A 87 1.35 -7.76 21.32
CA ALA A 87 1.87 -8.14 22.62
C ALA A 87 0.90 -7.74 23.74
N GLU A 88 0.44 -8.72 24.48
CA GLU A 88 -0.36 -8.58 25.70
C GLU A 88 0.25 -9.47 26.80
N LYS A 89 -0.16 -9.28 28.05
CA LYS A 89 0.30 -10.11 29.18
C LYS A 89 -0.34 -11.49 29.17
N GLN A 90 0.11 -12.40 28.30
CA GLN A 90 -0.49 -13.72 28.12
C GLN A 90 0.43 -14.72 27.43
N HIS A 91 -0.04 -15.97 27.33
CA HIS A 91 0.64 -17.02 26.56
C HIS A 91 0.14 -17.04 25.11
N TYR A 92 1.04 -17.42 24.23
CA TYR A 92 0.80 -17.50 22.80
C TYR A 92 1.21 -18.86 22.26
N ARG A 93 0.55 -19.27 21.19
CA ARG A 93 0.96 -20.44 20.40
C ARG A 93 0.86 -20.13 18.92
N VAL A 94 1.75 -20.77 18.17
CA VAL A 94 1.66 -20.74 16.70
C VAL A 94 0.72 -21.84 16.25
N VAL A 95 -0.24 -21.48 15.42
CA VAL A 95 -1.16 -22.42 14.77
C VAL A 95 -0.98 -22.33 13.25
N LYS A 96 -1.06 -23.48 12.58
CA LYS A 96 -1.08 -23.55 11.11
C LYS A 96 -2.51 -23.86 10.66
N GLU A 97 -3.00 -23.06 9.72
CA GLU A 97 -4.29 -23.22 9.09
C GLU A 97 -4.12 -23.13 7.57
N ASN A 98 -4.32 -24.23 6.86
CA ASN A 98 -3.94 -24.36 5.46
C ASN A 98 -2.45 -24.04 5.27
N ASP A 99 -2.11 -23.07 4.43
CA ASP A 99 -0.72 -22.63 4.17
C ASP A 99 -0.28 -21.43 5.02
N ASN A 100 -1.13 -20.93 5.90
CA ASN A 100 -0.86 -19.77 6.74
C ASN A 100 -0.56 -20.17 8.18
N TYR A 101 0.29 -19.38 8.82
CA TYR A 101 0.59 -19.49 10.24
C TYR A 101 0.10 -18.25 10.97
N TYR A 102 -0.41 -18.44 12.18
CA TYR A 102 -0.90 -17.36 13.03
C TYR A 102 -0.37 -17.53 14.45
N VAL A 103 -0.11 -16.40 15.10
CA VAL A 103 0.18 -16.39 16.54
C VAL A 103 -1.14 -16.13 17.25
N VAL A 104 -1.67 -17.12 17.99
CA VAL A 104 -2.92 -17.00 18.74
C VAL A 104 -2.65 -16.92 20.23
N SER A 105 -3.51 -16.21 20.95
CA SER A 105 -3.52 -16.14 22.40
C SER A 105 -4.39 -17.24 22.99
N ASP A 106 -4.03 -17.70 24.19
CA ASP A 106 -4.87 -18.60 24.99
C ASP A 106 -6.12 -17.92 25.59
N ARG A 107 -6.20 -16.59 25.53
CA ARG A 107 -7.37 -15.80 25.91
C ARG A 107 -8.26 -15.51 24.69
N PRO A 108 -9.46 -16.13 24.58
CA PRO A 108 -10.31 -15.98 23.40
C PRO A 108 -10.65 -14.54 23.04
N GLU A 109 -10.96 -13.70 24.04
CA GLU A 109 -11.36 -12.29 23.87
C GLU A 109 -10.20 -11.31 23.74
N SER A 110 -8.97 -11.79 23.59
CA SER A 110 -7.79 -10.93 23.46
C SER A 110 -7.84 -10.09 22.20
N LEU A 111 -7.22 -8.91 22.24
CA LEU A 111 -7.04 -8.07 21.06
C LEU A 111 -6.23 -8.81 19.99
N GLN A 112 -5.27 -9.65 20.42
CA GLN A 112 -4.50 -10.51 19.53
C GLN A 112 -5.38 -11.48 18.73
N ASN A 113 -6.33 -12.17 19.35
CA ASN A 113 -7.20 -13.10 18.64
C ASN A 113 -8.17 -12.38 17.68
N ARG A 114 -8.62 -11.18 18.05
CA ARG A 114 -9.36 -10.30 17.13
C ARG A 114 -8.50 -9.89 15.91
N TYR A 115 -7.22 -9.59 16.15
CA TYR A 115 -6.28 -9.29 15.07
C TYR A 115 -6.04 -10.50 14.15
N VAL A 116 -5.93 -11.72 14.72
CA VAL A 116 -5.85 -12.97 13.94
C VAL A 116 -7.09 -13.18 13.09
N ALA A 117 -8.29 -12.91 13.63
CA ALA A 117 -9.54 -13.01 12.86
C ALA A 117 -9.51 -12.08 11.63
N TYR A 118 -9.06 -10.83 11.79
CA TYR A 118 -8.85 -9.89 10.71
C TYR A 118 -7.82 -10.42 9.69
N LEU A 119 -6.65 -10.89 10.14
CA LEU A 119 -5.61 -11.44 9.25
C LEU A 119 -6.12 -12.63 8.42
N ARG A 120 -6.92 -13.52 9.02
CA ARG A 120 -7.55 -14.65 8.29
C ARG A 120 -8.43 -14.15 7.16
N GLN A 121 -9.23 -13.13 7.41
CA GLN A 121 -10.11 -12.53 6.40
C GLN A 121 -9.33 -11.91 5.26
N VAL A 122 -8.35 -11.05 5.55
CA VAL A 122 -7.51 -10.41 4.53
C VAL A 122 -6.74 -11.43 3.72
N TYR A 123 -6.10 -12.42 4.36
CA TYR A 123 -5.34 -13.47 3.64
C TYR A 123 -6.23 -14.37 2.79
N SER A 124 -7.48 -14.59 3.20
CA SER A 124 -8.47 -15.30 2.36
C SER A 124 -8.79 -14.53 1.08
N LEU A 125 -8.98 -13.21 1.17
CA LEU A 125 -9.21 -12.34 0.02
C LEU A 125 -7.98 -12.27 -0.90
N ASP A 126 -6.78 -12.13 -0.35
CA ASP A 126 -5.54 -12.16 -1.10
C ASP A 126 -5.35 -13.49 -1.86
N SER A 127 -5.58 -14.61 -1.18
CA SER A 127 -5.47 -15.94 -1.78
C SER A 127 -6.50 -16.14 -2.89
N ALA A 128 -7.72 -15.63 -2.74
CA ALA A 128 -8.75 -15.67 -3.76
C ALA A 128 -8.36 -14.84 -4.98
N TYR A 129 -7.87 -13.61 -4.75
CA TYR A 129 -7.38 -12.72 -5.80
C TYR A 129 -6.22 -13.37 -6.59
N HIS A 130 -5.21 -13.91 -5.89
CA HIS A 130 -4.08 -14.58 -6.54
C HIS A 130 -4.49 -15.78 -7.38
N ARG A 131 -5.39 -16.63 -6.88
CA ARG A 131 -5.89 -17.78 -7.66
C ARG A 131 -6.61 -17.32 -8.93
N LEU A 132 -7.39 -16.22 -8.87
CA LEU A 132 -8.10 -15.69 -10.01
C LEU A 132 -7.18 -14.98 -11.01
N SER A 133 -6.11 -14.33 -10.55
CA SER A 133 -5.14 -13.64 -11.40
C SER A 133 -4.18 -14.60 -12.11
N GLN A 134 -3.99 -15.81 -11.59
CA GLN A 134 -3.17 -16.82 -12.24
C GLN A 134 -3.68 -17.16 -13.64
N GLY A 135 -2.81 -17.02 -14.64
CA GLY A 135 -3.14 -17.28 -16.03
C GLY A 135 -4.01 -16.23 -16.73
N TYR A 136 -4.31 -15.09 -16.08
CA TYR A 136 -5.07 -13.99 -16.69
C TYR A 136 -4.50 -13.55 -18.05
N ASP A 137 -3.18 -13.44 -18.14
CA ASP A 137 -2.50 -13.00 -19.37
C ASP A 137 -2.56 -14.04 -20.50
N THR A 138 -2.76 -15.32 -20.17
CA THR A 138 -2.86 -16.42 -21.13
C THR A 138 -4.27 -16.59 -21.72
N ILE A 139 -5.27 -15.86 -21.20
CA ILE A 139 -6.64 -15.93 -21.68
C ILE A 139 -6.75 -15.20 -23.03
N SER A 140 -7.03 -15.94 -24.09
CA SER A 140 -7.25 -15.43 -25.44
C SER A 140 -8.69 -15.00 -25.70
N ASP A 141 -9.67 -15.61 -25.02
CA ASP A 141 -11.08 -15.24 -25.14
C ASP A 141 -11.35 -13.87 -24.52
N VAL A 142 -11.74 -12.91 -25.34
CA VAL A 142 -11.93 -11.50 -24.96
C VAL A 142 -13.05 -11.32 -23.92
N GLN A 143 -14.17 -12.06 -24.08
CA GLN A 143 -15.31 -11.92 -23.16
C GLN A 143 -14.99 -12.53 -21.79
N ARG A 144 -14.34 -13.69 -21.76
CA ARG A 144 -13.87 -14.34 -20.54
C ARG A 144 -12.86 -13.46 -19.81
N LYS A 145 -11.90 -12.87 -20.54
CA LYS A 145 -10.89 -11.97 -19.99
C LYS A 145 -11.53 -10.71 -19.40
N ALA A 146 -12.51 -10.11 -20.06
CA ALA A 146 -13.23 -8.95 -19.56
C ALA A 146 -14.00 -9.27 -18.27
N ARG A 147 -14.76 -10.38 -18.22
CA ARG A 147 -15.47 -10.80 -16.99
C ARG A 147 -14.52 -11.05 -15.82
N LEU A 148 -13.36 -11.68 -16.09
CA LEU A 148 -12.35 -11.92 -15.06
C LEU A 148 -11.72 -10.61 -14.58
N SER A 149 -11.46 -9.66 -15.48
CA SER A 149 -10.96 -8.32 -15.13
C SER A 149 -11.91 -7.61 -14.16
N GLU A 150 -13.22 -7.59 -14.48
CA GLU A 150 -14.22 -6.96 -13.61
C GLU A 150 -14.29 -7.65 -12.24
N LYS A 151 -14.21 -8.98 -12.20
CA LYS A 151 -14.17 -9.72 -10.94
C LYS A 151 -12.93 -9.38 -10.14
N LEU A 152 -11.74 -9.33 -10.76
CA LEU A 152 -10.49 -8.97 -10.09
C LEU A 152 -10.52 -7.54 -9.52
N LYS A 153 -11.10 -6.57 -10.27
CA LYS A 153 -11.31 -5.21 -9.77
C LYS A 153 -12.20 -5.19 -8.53
N LYS A 154 -13.31 -5.92 -8.55
CA LYS A 154 -14.23 -6.02 -7.42
C LYS A 154 -13.60 -6.68 -6.19
N ASP A 155 -12.90 -7.78 -6.39
CA ASP A 155 -12.22 -8.50 -5.29
C ASP A 155 -11.12 -7.63 -4.68
N PHE A 156 -10.37 -6.88 -5.50
CA PHE A 156 -9.36 -5.92 -5.04
C PHE A 156 -9.99 -4.77 -4.25
N ALA A 157 -11.11 -4.21 -4.70
CA ALA A 157 -11.83 -3.17 -3.98
C ALA A 157 -12.34 -3.69 -2.63
N SER A 158 -12.97 -4.87 -2.59
CA SER A 158 -13.42 -5.52 -1.35
C SER A 158 -12.28 -5.73 -0.36
N ARG A 159 -11.13 -6.19 -0.83
CA ARG A 159 -9.93 -6.33 -0.01
C ARG A 159 -9.48 -5.00 0.59
N ASN A 160 -9.44 -3.96 -0.21
CA ASN A 160 -9.04 -2.62 0.24
C ASN A 160 -10.01 -2.06 1.27
N ASP A 161 -11.31 -2.26 1.09
CA ASP A 161 -12.31 -1.84 2.07
C ASP A 161 -12.18 -2.60 3.38
N GLU A 162 -11.89 -3.90 3.34
CA GLU A 162 -11.63 -4.71 4.54
C GLU A 162 -10.38 -4.19 5.29
N ILE A 163 -9.32 -3.81 4.58
CA ILE A 163 -8.14 -3.22 5.19
C ILE A 163 -8.47 -1.90 5.89
N ILE A 164 -9.24 -1.01 5.26
CA ILE A 164 -9.68 0.24 5.86
C ILE A 164 -10.55 0.00 7.11
N GLN A 165 -11.43 -0.98 7.06
CA GLN A 165 -12.25 -1.38 8.21
C GLN A 165 -11.38 -1.92 9.35
N GLY A 166 -10.38 -2.75 9.03
CA GLY A 166 -9.41 -3.25 10.00
C GLY A 166 -8.64 -2.12 10.69
N ILE A 167 -8.16 -1.12 9.92
CA ILE A 167 -7.50 0.05 10.49
C ILE A 167 -8.41 0.77 11.48
N ARG A 168 -9.68 1.00 11.12
CA ARG A 168 -10.67 1.64 12.00
C ARG A 168 -11.00 0.80 13.24
N GLN A 169 -11.13 -0.51 13.07
CA GLN A 169 -11.41 -1.45 14.15
C GLN A 169 -10.33 -1.42 15.24
N PHE A 170 -9.08 -1.26 14.83
CA PHE A 170 -7.92 -1.23 15.72
C PHE A 170 -7.38 0.18 15.96
N ALA A 171 -8.14 1.24 15.62
CA ALA A 171 -7.71 2.63 15.82
C ALA A 171 -7.24 2.85 17.26
N GLY A 172 -6.22 3.68 17.44
CA GLY A 172 -5.61 3.91 18.76
C GLY A 172 -4.65 2.82 19.25
N THR A 173 -4.44 1.74 18.49
CA THR A 173 -3.48 0.68 18.82
C THR A 173 -2.33 0.60 17.82
N GLU A 174 -1.24 -0.06 18.21
CA GLU A 174 -0.14 -0.35 17.27
C GLU A 174 -0.54 -1.34 16.15
N ILE A 175 -1.62 -2.09 16.31
CA ILE A 175 -2.15 -2.96 15.23
C ILE A 175 -2.52 -2.10 14.02
N ALA A 176 -3.28 -1.02 14.22
CA ALA A 176 -3.66 -0.12 13.13
C ALA A 176 -2.44 0.47 12.41
N LEU A 177 -1.45 0.92 13.17
CA LEU A 177 -0.18 1.41 12.61
C LEU A 177 0.55 0.32 11.83
N ASN A 178 0.58 -0.92 12.34
CA ASN A 178 1.22 -2.02 11.64
C ASN A 178 0.50 -2.38 10.33
N ILE A 179 -0.82 -2.38 10.32
CA ILE A 179 -1.59 -2.61 9.08
C ILE A 179 -1.18 -1.60 8.00
N VAL A 180 -1.09 -0.31 8.36
CA VAL A 180 -0.64 0.75 7.43
C VAL A 180 0.82 0.54 7.00
N ASN A 181 1.71 0.19 7.93
CA ASN A 181 3.11 -0.06 7.63
C ASN A 181 3.30 -1.23 6.66
N GLU A 182 2.55 -2.33 6.83
CA GLU A 182 2.60 -3.48 5.94
C GLU A 182 2.13 -3.13 4.51
N LEU A 183 1.11 -2.27 4.38
CA LEU A 183 0.68 -1.78 3.07
C LEU A 183 1.81 -1.12 2.30
N MET A 184 2.66 -0.36 2.97
CA MET A 184 3.78 0.34 2.33
C MET A 184 4.90 -0.60 1.86
N TYR A 185 5.04 -1.76 2.50
CA TYR A 185 6.08 -2.74 2.15
C TYR A 185 5.68 -3.67 1.01
N PHE A 186 4.40 -4.06 0.94
CA PHE A 186 3.95 -5.14 0.06
C PHE A 186 3.14 -4.68 -1.14
N CYS A 187 2.75 -3.41 -1.18
CA CYS A 187 1.98 -2.86 -2.29
C CYS A 187 2.67 -1.62 -2.85
N GLU A 188 2.72 -1.49 -4.17
CA GLU A 188 2.79 -0.17 -4.80
C GLU A 188 1.45 0.52 -4.53
N VAL A 189 1.32 1.09 -3.33
CA VAL A 189 0.07 1.65 -2.85
C VAL A 189 -0.21 2.92 -3.64
N ASP A 190 -1.38 2.97 -4.26
CA ASP A 190 -1.95 4.22 -4.78
C ASP A 190 -2.01 5.23 -3.62
N PHE A 191 -1.49 6.43 -3.84
CA PHE A 191 -1.46 7.49 -2.83
C PHE A 191 -2.86 7.76 -2.24
N ARG A 192 -3.93 7.65 -3.03
CA ARG A 192 -5.30 7.83 -2.54
C ARG A 192 -5.71 6.76 -1.54
N PHE A 193 -5.34 5.50 -1.78
CA PHE A 193 -5.58 4.43 -0.82
C PHE A 193 -4.76 4.65 0.46
N PHE A 194 -3.50 5.10 0.32
CA PHE A 194 -2.67 5.44 1.47
C PHE A 194 -3.26 6.60 2.28
N SER A 195 -3.77 7.66 1.63
CA SER A 195 -4.46 8.77 2.31
C SER A 195 -5.69 8.29 3.09
N ARG A 196 -6.53 7.44 2.47
CA ARG A 196 -7.67 6.81 3.17
C ARG A 196 -7.23 5.96 4.37
N ALA A 197 -6.10 5.27 4.25
CA ALA A 197 -5.54 4.46 5.34
C ALA A 197 -5.05 5.35 6.51
N ILE A 198 -4.39 6.47 6.20
CA ILE A 198 -3.97 7.47 7.21
C ILE A 198 -5.19 8.11 7.89
N GLU A 199 -6.19 8.52 7.13
CA GLU A 199 -7.45 9.07 7.70
C GLU A 199 -8.16 8.05 8.61
N ALA A 200 -8.16 6.78 8.23
CA ALA A 200 -8.77 5.71 9.00
C ALA A 200 -8.08 5.43 10.35
N LEU A 201 -6.80 5.84 10.52
CA LEU A 201 -6.09 5.76 11.80
C LEU A 201 -6.71 6.66 12.88
N GLY A 202 -7.35 7.78 12.50
CA GLY A 202 -7.89 8.77 13.43
C GLY A 202 -6.80 9.55 14.19
N ASP A 203 -7.22 10.36 15.16
CA ASP A 203 -6.34 11.31 15.85
C ASP A 203 -5.54 10.67 16.99
N SER A 204 -6.07 9.63 17.62
CA SER A 204 -5.48 8.96 18.80
C SER A 204 -4.48 7.88 18.40
N LEU A 205 -3.28 8.28 17.95
CA LEU A 205 -2.24 7.34 17.57
C LEU A 205 -1.26 7.07 18.72
N PRO A 206 -0.91 5.80 19.00
CA PRO A 206 0.09 5.48 20.00
C PRO A 206 1.43 6.10 19.61
N ALA A 207 2.09 6.74 20.59
CA ALA A 207 3.42 7.33 20.37
C ALA A 207 4.48 6.26 20.13
N GLY A 208 5.46 6.55 19.27
CA GLY A 208 6.59 5.65 19.03
C GLY A 208 7.18 5.79 17.64
N GLU A 209 8.23 5.02 17.38
CA GLU A 209 8.98 5.04 16.13
C GLU A 209 8.12 4.65 14.92
N LEU A 210 7.21 3.69 15.07
CA LEU A 210 6.35 3.22 14.00
C LEU A 210 5.41 4.34 13.50
N LYS A 211 4.79 5.09 14.42
CA LYS A 211 4.01 6.29 14.08
C LYS A 211 4.85 7.30 13.31
N ASN A 212 6.01 7.66 13.85
CA ASN A 212 6.88 8.67 13.24
C ASN A 212 7.33 8.25 11.84
N LYS A 213 7.65 6.95 11.68
CA LYS A 213 7.99 6.39 10.37
C LYS A 213 6.83 6.55 9.37
N ILE A 214 5.62 6.11 9.72
CA ILE A 214 4.45 6.14 8.85
C ILE A 214 4.13 7.57 8.42
N LEU A 215 4.10 8.53 9.36
CA LEU A 215 3.81 9.93 9.07
C LEU A 215 4.88 10.53 8.16
N LYS A 216 6.15 10.25 8.39
CA LYS A 216 7.24 10.69 7.51
C LYS A 216 7.12 10.10 6.10
N ASP A 217 6.82 8.82 5.99
CA ASP A 217 6.65 8.16 4.69
C ASP A 217 5.43 8.72 3.95
N PHE A 218 4.37 9.08 4.67
CA PHE A 218 3.21 9.76 4.10
C PHE A 218 3.54 11.16 3.60
N GLU A 219 4.26 11.97 4.37
CA GLU A 219 4.74 13.29 3.95
C GLU A 219 5.58 13.21 2.67
N ILE A 220 6.48 12.22 2.59
CA ILE A 220 7.29 11.97 1.39
C ILE A 220 6.40 11.61 0.19
N ALA A 221 5.42 10.72 0.39
CA ALA A 221 4.48 10.32 -0.65
C ALA A 221 3.61 11.49 -1.11
N GLN A 222 3.14 12.33 -0.18
CA GLN A 222 2.35 13.53 -0.45
C GLN A 222 3.14 14.57 -1.26
N ALA A 223 4.41 14.81 -0.90
CA ALA A 223 5.27 15.76 -1.61
C ALA A 223 5.52 15.37 -3.09
N LYS A 224 5.37 14.08 -3.41
CA LYS A 224 5.47 13.56 -4.79
C LYS A 224 4.20 13.75 -5.61
N GLN A 225 3.06 14.03 -4.97
CA GLN A 225 1.82 14.24 -5.71
C GLN A 225 1.85 15.58 -6.45
N LEU A 226 1.29 15.58 -7.65
CA LEU A 226 1.02 16.81 -8.37
C LEU A 226 -0.28 17.43 -7.82
N THR A 227 -0.21 18.65 -7.30
CA THR A 227 -1.33 19.39 -6.71
C THR A 227 -1.32 20.84 -7.17
N GLY A 228 -2.44 21.53 -7.02
CA GLY A 228 -2.59 22.92 -7.44
C GLY A 228 -2.71 23.05 -8.96
N LYS A 229 -2.13 24.08 -9.55
CA LYS A 229 -2.18 24.29 -11.00
C LYS A 229 -1.32 23.24 -11.73
N ALA A 230 -1.87 22.70 -12.81
CA ALA A 230 -1.13 21.82 -13.70
C ALA A 230 0.05 22.57 -14.35
N PRO A 231 1.25 21.98 -14.43
CA PRO A 231 2.35 22.60 -15.12
C PRO A 231 2.06 22.84 -16.60
N SER A 232 2.41 24.00 -17.12
CA SER A 232 2.29 24.27 -18.56
C SER A 232 3.25 23.37 -19.35
N PHE A 233 2.83 23.00 -20.55
CA PHE A 233 3.64 22.28 -21.53
C PHE A 233 3.50 22.89 -22.91
N ARG A 234 4.44 22.60 -23.80
CA ARG A 234 4.35 22.89 -25.24
C ARG A 234 4.91 21.70 -26.00
N LEU A 235 4.01 20.92 -26.63
CA LEU A 235 4.35 19.64 -27.24
C LEU A 235 3.77 19.56 -28.65
N PRO A 236 4.50 18.97 -29.61
CA PRO A 236 3.97 18.68 -30.94
C PRO A 236 3.02 17.47 -30.93
N ASP A 237 2.02 17.53 -31.79
CA ASP A 237 1.19 16.39 -32.11
C ASP A 237 1.85 15.48 -33.17
N THR A 238 1.10 14.50 -33.66
CA THR A 238 1.55 13.56 -34.68
C THR A 238 1.88 14.21 -36.03
N GLN A 239 1.41 15.43 -36.27
CA GLN A 239 1.63 16.21 -37.49
C GLN A 239 2.63 17.35 -37.29
N GLY A 240 3.13 17.56 -36.07
CA GLY A 240 4.08 18.62 -35.72
C GLY A 240 3.42 19.92 -35.28
N LYS A 241 2.08 20.00 -35.19
CA LYS A 241 1.40 21.16 -34.64
C LYS A 241 1.61 21.20 -33.13
N ILE A 242 2.04 22.39 -32.64
CA ILE A 242 2.31 22.58 -31.22
C ILE A 242 0.99 22.87 -30.48
N TYR A 243 0.83 22.18 -29.35
CA TYR A 243 -0.22 22.39 -28.37
C TYR A 243 0.39 22.73 -27.01
N SER A 244 -0.34 23.55 -26.27
CA SER A 244 0.01 23.94 -24.90
C SER A 244 -1.15 23.67 -23.95
N LEU A 245 -0.92 23.74 -22.64
CA LEU A 245 -1.99 23.56 -21.65
C LEU A 245 -3.10 24.63 -21.82
N GLU A 246 -2.70 25.84 -22.19
CA GLU A 246 -3.59 27.00 -22.39
C GLU A 246 -4.62 26.80 -23.52
N ASP A 247 -4.35 25.90 -24.47
CA ASP A 247 -5.30 25.54 -25.55
C ASP A 247 -6.55 24.80 -25.02
N PHE A 248 -6.51 24.40 -23.76
CA PHE A 248 -7.59 23.65 -23.09
C PHE A 248 -8.26 24.45 -21.96
N GLU A 249 -7.94 25.73 -21.77
CA GLU A 249 -8.58 26.56 -20.77
C GLU A 249 -10.11 26.55 -20.89
N GLY A 250 -10.79 26.56 -19.75
CA GLY A 250 -12.25 26.51 -19.67
C GLY A 250 -12.86 25.13 -19.90
N LYS A 251 -12.03 24.08 -20.02
CA LYS A 251 -12.49 22.71 -20.26
C LYS A 251 -11.94 21.73 -19.24
N TYR A 252 -12.66 20.67 -18.97
CA TYR A 252 -12.09 19.52 -18.29
C TYR A 252 -11.10 18.81 -19.24
N LEU A 253 -9.90 18.51 -18.74
CA LEU A 253 -8.84 17.89 -19.52
C LEU A 253 -8.33 16.62 -18.83
N LEU A 254 -8.38 15.50 -19.52
CA LEU A 254 -7.73 14.26 -19.12
C LEU A 254 -6.36 14.17 -19.80
N ILE A 255 -5.29 14.24 -18.99
CA ILE A 255 -3.91 14.05 -19.47
C ILE A 255 -3.45 12.64 -19.11
N ASP A 256 -3.18 11.81 -20.13
CA ASP A 256 -2.72 10.44 -19.96
C ASP A 256 -1.26 10.30 -20.42
N PHE A 257 -0.36 10.02 -19.48
CA PHE A 257 1.04 9.73 -19.76
C PHE A 257 1.22 8.24 -20.04
N TRP A 258 1.73 7.92 -21.21
CA TRP A 258 1.86 6.56 -21.70
C TRP A 258 3.13 6.34 -22.54
N ALA A 259 3.31 5.12 -23.06
CA ALA A 259 4.32 4.83 -24.05
C ALA A 259 3.94 3.57 -24.88
N SER A 260 4.49 3.45 -26.07
CA SER A 260 4.23 2.32 -26.98
C SER A 260 4.68 0.98 -26.40
N TRP A 261 5.72 0.96 -25.59
CA TRP A 261 6.27 -0.21 -24.91
C TRP A 261 5.54 -0.57 -23.61
N CYS A 262 4.63 0.28 -23.14
CA CYS A 262 3.88 0.07 -21.91
C CYS A 262 2.65 -0.80 -22.13
N ALA A 263 2.73 -2.11 -21.88
CA ALA A 263 1.63 -3.04 -22.09
C ALA A 263 0.35 -2.66 -21.29
N PRO A 264 0.39 -2.26 -20.01
CA PRO A 264 -0.81 -1.78 -19.30
C PRO A 264 -1.43 -0.53 -19.94
N CYS A 265 -0.62 0.39 -20.47
CA CYS A 265 -1.09 1.59 -21.17
C CYS A 265 -1.90 1.20 -22.42
N ARG A 266 -1.40 0.24 -23.20
CA ARG A 266 -2.05 -0.27 -24.40
C ARG A 266 -3.42 -0.91 -24.11
N VAL A 267 -3.57 -1.55 -22.95
CA VAL A 267 -4.86 -2.07 -22.47
C VAL A 267 -5.80 -0.91 -22.14
N LYS A 268 -5.30 0.09 -21.40
CA LYS A 268 -6.08 1.27 -21.00
C LYS A 268 -6.55 2.10 -22.19
N ASN A 269 -5.73 2.28 -23.22
CA ASN A 269 -6.12 2.94 -24.46
C ASN A 269 -7.35 2.26 -25.11
N LYS A 270 -7.37 0.93 -25.14
CA LYS A 270 -8.50 0.16 -25.69
C LYS A 270 -9.76 0.28 -24.82
N GLU A 271 -9.61 0.43 -23.49
CA GLU A 271 -10.74 0.69 -22.59
C GLU A 271 -11.28 2.11 -22.79
N LEU A 272 -10.41 3.11 -22.88
CA LEU A 272 -10.78 4.49 -23.11
C LEU A 272 -11.48 4.69 -24.48
N ASN A 273 -11.04 4.01 -25.52
CA ASN A 273 -11.71 4.01 -26.82
C ASN A 273 -13.20 3.64 -26.75
N LYS A 274 -13.60 2.77 -25.84
CA LYS A 274 -14.99 2.31 -25.70
C LYS A 274 -15.93 3.40 -25.17
N CYS A 275 -15.39 4.36 -24.44
CA CYS A 275 -16.17 5.44 -23.82
C CYS A 275 -15.73 6.85 -24.25
N TYR A 276 -14.79 6.96 -25.19
CA TYR A 276 -14.23 8.25 -25.58
C TYR A 276 -15.28 9.22 -26.13
N GLU A 277 -16.15 8.77 -27.05
CA GLU A 277 -17.21 9.64 -27.62
C GLU A 277 -18.19 10.10 -26.53
N GLU A 278 -18.59 9.21 -25.60
CA GLU A 278 -19.41 9.56 -24.44
C GLU A 278 -18.75 10.66 -23.60
N LEU A 279 -17.48 10.49 -23.24
CA LEU A 279 -16.73 11.45 -22.43
C LEU A 279 -16.54 12.80 -23.13
N LYS A 280 -16.31 12.77 -24.43
CA LYS A 280 -16.21 13.95 -25.28
C LYS A 280 -17.53 14.73 -25.35
N ASP A 281 -18.65 14.02 -25.49
CA ASP A 281 -20.00 14.63 -25.50
C ASP A 281 -20.33 15.27 -24.13
N MET A 282 -19.75 14.78 -23.03
CA MET A 282 -19.81 15.39 -21.73
C MET A 282 -18.90 16.63 -21.58
N GLY A 283 -18.13 17.01 -22.62
CA GLY A 283 -17.22 18.16 -22.61
C GLY A 283 -15.79 17.87 -22.16
N LEU A 284 -15.42 16.60 -21.91
CA LEU A 284 -14.06 16.25 -21.57
C LEU A 284 -13.14 16.27 -22.78
N GLN A 285 -12.03 16.98 -22.67
CA GLN A 285 -10.92 16.85 -23.60
C GLN A 285 -9.98 15.74 -23.14
N VAL A 286 -9.48 14.94 -24.06
CA VAL A 286 -8.49 13.89 -23.77
C VAL A 286 -7.23 14.16 -24.56
N VAL A 287 -6.10 14.17 -23.86
CA VAL A 287 -4.76 14.32 -24.42
C VAL A 287 -3.87 13.21 -23.88
N SER A 288 -3.28 12.42 -24.76
CA SER A 288 -2.22 11.51 -24.32
C SER A 288 -0.84 12.07 -24.64
N VAL A 289 0.05 12.00 -23.66
CA VAL A 289 1.45 12.42 -23.77
C VAL A 289 2.33 11.18 -23.80
N SER A 290 2.91 10.89 -24.97
CA SER A 290 3.82 9.76 -25.12
C SER A 290 5.22 10.10 -24.56
N LEU A 291 5.78 9.14 -23.83
CA LEU A 291 7.15 9.16 -23.30
C LEU A 291 8.10 8.24 -24.11
N ASP A 292 7.76 8.03 -25.38
CA ASP A 292 8.61 7.35 -26.34
C ASP A 292 9.80 8.23 -26.79
N ASP A 293 10.90 7.59 -27.17
CA ASP A 293 12.04 8.21 -27.86
C ASP A 293 12.09 7.86 -29.37
N ASP A 294 11.14 7.04 -29.82
CA ASP A 294 11.03 6.55 -31.18
C ASP A 294 9.67 6.90 -31.77
N ARG A 295 9.66 7.84 -32.71
CA ARG A 295 8.45 8.35 -33.35
C ARG A 295 7.69 7.26 -34.11
N GLU A 296 8.39 6.34 -34.77
CA GLU A 296 7.75 5.29 -35.58
C GLU A 296 7.01 4.29 -34.68
N LYS A 297 7.63 3.89 -33.56
CA LYS A 297 6.99 3.00 -32.56
C LYS A 297 5.77 3.66 -31.95
N TRP A 298 5.87 4.95 -31.57
CA TRP A 298 4.76 5.73 -31.06
C TRP A 298 3.59 5.75 -32.04
N LEU A 299 3.80 6.18 -33.29
CA LEU A 299 2.76 6.29 -34.33
C LEU A 299 2.15 4.92 -34.67
N LYS A 300 2.99 3.86 -34.71
CA LYS A 300 2.51 2.49 -34.89
C LYS A 300 1.54 2.08 -33.78
N ALA A 301 1.91 2.37 -32.52
CA ALA A 301 1.08 2.06 -31.37
C ALA A 301 -0.24 2.85 -31.37
N VAL A 302 -0.22 4.14 -31.70
CA VAL A 302 -1.43 4.97 -31.88
C VAL A 302 -2.38 4.34 -32.89
N LYS A 303 -1.86 3.90 -34.04
CA LYS A 303 -2.64 3.24 -35.09
C LYS A 303 -3.21 1.88 -34.65
N GLU A 304 -2.37 1.05 -34.04
CA GLU A 304 -2.77 -0.30 -33.58
C GLU A 304 -3.85 -0.24 -32.49
N ASP A 305 -3.75 0.71 -31.57
CA ASP A 305 -4.74 0.91 -30.50
C ASP A 305 -5.96 1.72 -30.97
N ARG A 306 -5.97 2.21 -32.23
CA ARG A 306 -7.05 3.02 -32.83
C ARG A 306 -7.36 4.26 -32.00
N ILE A 307 -6.33 4.95 -31.51
CA ILE A 307 -6.50 6.14 -30.67
C ILE A 307 -6.99 7.30 -31.55
N SER A 308 -8.13 7.88 -31.20
CA SER A 308 -8.78 8.95 -31.99
C SER A 308 -8.66 10.35 -31.35
N TRP A 309 -8.19 10.44 -30.09
CA TRP A 309 -7.95 11.72 -29.42
C TRP A 309 -6.52 12.23 -29.62
N LEU A 310 -6.29 13.46 -29.19
CA LEU A 310 -5.03 14.17 -29.38
C LEU A 310 -3.86 13.44 -28.74
N GLN A 311 -2.80 13.26 -29.55
CA GLN A 311 -1.58 12.59 -29.14
C GLN A 311 -0.41 13.57 -29.23
N LEU A 312 0.32 13.77 -28.13
CA LEU A 312 1.47 14.65 -28.02
C LEU A 312 2.72 13.86 -27.62
N ALA A 313 3.91 14.33 -27.99
CA ALA A 313 5.19 13.76 -27.55
C ALA A 313 6.33 14.76 -27.67
N ASP A 314 7.27 14.74 -26.72
CA ASP A 314 8.56 15.45 -26.86
C ASP A 314 9.66 14.56 -27.48
N LEU A 315 9.37 13.28 -27.67
CA LEU A 315 10.29 12.24 -28.17
C LEU A 315 11.63 12.18 -27.44
N ALA A 316 11.66 12.65 -26.19
CA ALA A 316 12.88 12.66 -25.38
C ALA A 316 13.09 11.32 -24.63
N GLY A 317 12.07 10.47 -24.61
CA GLY A 317 12.07 9.22 -23.88
C GLY A 317 11.82 9.41 -22.38
N PHE A 318 11.40 8.33 -21.70
CA PHE A 318 10.95 8.37 -20.31
C PHE A 318 11.92 9.10 -19.37
N LYS A 319 13.23 8.83 -19.49
CA LYS A 319 14.24 9.40 -18.56
C LYS A 319 14.55 10.87 -18.77
N LYS A 320 14.38 11.39 -20.00
CA LYS A 320 14.81 12.74 -20.40
C LYS A 320 13.65 13.70 -20.65
N SER A 321 12.43 13.21 -20.70
CA SER A 321 11.24 14.02 -20.96
C SER A 321 11.04 15.06 -19.85
N LYS A 322 11.03 16.34 -20.22
CA LYS A 322 10.81 17.45 -19.31
C LYS A 322 9.38 17.54 -18.84
N VAL A 323 8.42 17.23 -19.71
CA VAL A 323 7.00 17.22 -19.33
C VAL A 323 6.74 16.11 -18.30
N ARG A 324 7.38 14.94 -18.43
CA ARG A 324 7.33 13.88 -17.42
C ARG A 324 7.83 14.38 -16.05
N GLU A 325 8.95 15.12 -16.05
CA GLU A 325 9.59 15.62 -14.82
C GLU A 325 8.68 16.61 -14.09
N VAL A 326 8.17 17.64 -14.79
CA VAL A 326 7.33 18.68 -14.18
C VAL A 326 5.96 18.14 -13.73
N TYR A 327 5.42 17.13 -14.41
CA TYR A 327 4.21 16.41 -14.00
C TYR A 327 4.48 15.32 -12.96
N LYS A 328 5.71 15.19 -12.45
CA LYS A 328 6.10 14.20 -11.43
C LYS A 328 5.71 12.75 -11.80
N VAL A 329 5.77 12.40 -13.07
CA VAL A 329 5.42 11.06 -13.56
C VAL A 329 6.56 10.10 -13.26
N GLU A 330 6.41 9.27 -12.23
CA GLU A 330 7.40 8.26 -11.84
C GLU A 330 7.28 6.96 -12.64
N ARG A 331 6.09 6.67 -13.20
CA ARG A 331 5.78 5.46 -13.98
C ARG A 331 4.66 5.72 -14.99
N VAL A 332 4.44 4.80 -15.91
CA VAL A 332 3.30 4.80 -16.83
C VAL A 332 2.48 3.51 -16.67
N PRO A 333 1.15 3.57 -16.82
CA PRO A 333 0.34 4.74 -17.09
C PRO A 333 0.17 5.65 -15.88
N THR A 334 0.21 6.98 -16.07
CA THR A 334 -0.16 7.99 -15.09
C THR A 334 -1.14 8.96 -15.71
N VAL A 335 -2.25 9.26 -15.03
CA VAL A 335 -3.34 10.07 -15.56
C VAL A 335 -3.70 11.17 -14.58
N TYR A 336 -3.98 12.34 -15.12
CA TYR A 336 -4.47 13.49 -14.37
C TYR A 336 -5.78 14.00 -14.96
N LEU A 337 -6.75 14.29 -14.10
CA LEU A 337 -7.93 15.06 -14.46
C LEU A 337 -7.70 16.51 -14.04
N ILE A 338 -7.73 17.40 -15.01
CA ILE A 338 -7.50 18.84 -14.83
C ILE A 338 -8.85 19.55 -14.99
N GLY A 339 -9.13 20.47 -14.09
CA GLY A 339 -10.34 21.29 -14.12
C GLY A 339 -10.25 22.44 -15.11
N PRO A 340 -11.39 23.13 -15.35
CA PRO A 340 -11.48 24.25 -16.31
C PRO A 340 -10.56 25.42 -16.00
N GLU A 341 -10.19 25.60 -14.73
CA GLU A 341 -9.25 26.64 -14.31
C GLU A 341 -7.77 26.19 -14.36
N GLY A 342 -7.51 24.97 -14.87
CA GLY A 342 -6.17 24.40 -14.97
C GLY A 342 -5.65 23.78 -13.68
N GLU A 343 -6.49 23.55 -12.69
CA GLU A 343 -6.14 22.89 -11.43
C GLU A 343 -6.17 21.35 -11.58
N VAL A 344 -5.25 20.67 -10.90
CA VAL A 344 -5.24 19.21 -10.81
C VAL A 344 -6.34 18.75 -9.85
N LEU A 345 -7.41 18.19 -10.39
CA LEU A 345 -8.54 17.68 -9.61
C LEU A 345 -8.28 16.30 -9.05
N ILE A 346 -7.86 15.36 -9.91
CA ILE A 346 -7.67 13.95 -9.52
C ILE A 346 -6.42 13.38 -10.20
N THR A 347 -5.58 12.73 -9.43
CA THR A 347 -4.48 11.89 -9.94
C THR A 347 -4.95 10.44 -10.02
N GLY A 348 -4.79 9.80 -11.19
CA GLY A 348 -5.23 8.41 -11.43
C GLY A 348 -6.74 8.20 -11.34
N PRO A 349 -7.60 9.04 -11.98
CA PRO A 349 -9.04 8.88 -11.88
C PRO A 349 -9.52 7.57 -12.48
N SER A 350 -10.54 6.96 -11.88
CA SER A 350 -11.36 5.94 -12.51
C SER A 350 -12.32 6.57 -13.54
N LEU A 351 -12.86 5.77 -14.45
CA LEU A 351 -13.87 6.24 -15.39
C LEU A 351 -15.15 6.77 -14.71
N GLU A 352 -15.50 6.20 -13.55
CA GLU A 352 -16.64 6.63 -12.76
C GLU A 352 -16.38 8.01 -12.15
N GLU A 353 -15.22 8.22 -11.50
CA GLU A 353 -14.83 9.53 -10.96
C GLU A 353 -14.75 10.61 -12.05
N ILE A 354 -14.27 10.26 -13.25
CA ILE A 354 -14.28 11.19 -14.38
C ILE A 354 -15.71 11.61 -14.71
N ARG A 355 -16.64 10.64 -14.86
CA ARG A 355 -18.04 10.93 -15.18
C ARG A 355 -18.73 11.78 -14.11
N GLU A 356 -18.46 11.49 -12.85
CA GLU A 356 -19.05 12.26 -11.73
C GLU A 356 -18.51 13.69 -11.65
N THR A 357 -17.23 13.88 -11.98
CA THR A 357 -16.59 15.21 -11.91
C THR A 357 -16.97 16.13 -13.08
N VAL A 358 -17.17 15.55 -14.27
CA VAL A 358 -17.40 16.32 -15.52
C VAL A 358 -18.88 16.63 -15.73
N ARG A 359 -19.79 16.01 -14.98
CA ARG A 359 -21.24 16.31 -15.00
C ARG A 359 -21.55 17.68 -14.41
#